data_46a8601732275e70268280348216e26c
#
_entry.id   46a8601732275e70268280348216e26c
#
_cell.length_a   1.000
_cell.length_b   1.000
_cell.length_c   1.000
_cell.angle_alpha   90.00
_cell.angle_beta   90.00
_cell.angle_gamma   90.00
#
_symmetry.space_group_name_H-M   'P 1'
#
loop_
_entity.id
_entity.type
_entity.pdbx_description
1 polymer ?
#
loop_
_entity_poly.entity_id
_entity_poly.type
_entity_poly.pdbx_seq_one_letter_code
_entity_poly.pdbx_strand_id
1 'polypeptide(L)'
;MKQSYALIGEKLSHSVSPCIHEAVFEALGKTARYDLMEIPRRFEGHIVQKLWHEGISGANVTIPYKQTVIRQLDELSPEAAKIGAVNTITLRDGKFYGDNTDYTGFGKMLAHSGIEMQGKVAAVLGAGGAAKAVVAYLLDHGVKTLYMVSRQAQKKTGFEQKALQWISYETLATLSGDLLINCTPVGMYPNQGVSPVGKQTVAQFDALVDLIYNPRETEFLRLGRECGKRTCDGLYMLVAQAVRSEEIWQRCEIDPQLTLRIYQALDKRLREPQKTNIVLIGMPGSGKTSIGKRTARMLGYTFMDMDDYVEKLAGQSIPALFE
;
A
#
# COMPACT_ATOMS: atom_id res chain seq x y z
N MET A 1 -9.05 8.08 27.62
CA MET A 1 -8.60 6.73 27.18
C MET A 1 -7.68 6.90 25.99
N LYS A 2 -6.65 6.05 25.87
CA LYS A 2 -5.73 6.06 24.71
C LYS A 2 -6.51 5.56 23.48
N GLN A 3 -6.62 6.36 22.44
CA GLN A 3 -7.31 5.96 21.20
C GLN A 3 -6.50 4.88 20.49
N SER A 4 -7.18 3.90 19.92
CA SER A 4 -6.58 2.77 19.24
C SER A 4 -7.09 2.68 17.81
N TYR A 5 -6.19 2.53 16.87
CA TYR A 5 -6.47 2.40 15.45
C TYR A 5 -5.79 1.16 14.89
N ALA A 6 -6.23 0.68 13.74
CA ALA A 6 -5.66 -0.51 13.14
C ALA A 6 -5.67 -0.48 11.60
N LEU A 7 -4.75 -1.26 10.99
CA LEU A 7 -4.87 -1.69 9.60
C LEU A 7 -5.42 -3.11 9.58
N ILE A 8 -6.47 -3.34 8.80
CA ILE A 8 -7.09 -4.64 8.61
C ILE A 8 -6.77 -5.18 7.22
N GLY A 9 -6.26 -6.38 7.16
CA GLY A 9 -5.96 -7.10 5.93
C GLY A 9 -5.73 -8.59 6.17
N GLU A 10 -5.48 -9.35 5.11
CA GLU A 10 -5.19 -10.78 5.23
C GLU A 10 -3.72 -11.05 5.61
N LYS A 11 -2.79 -10.24 5.05
CA LYS A 11 -1.34 -10.29 5.31
C LYS A 11 -0.79 -8.87 5.34
N LEU A 12 -0.15 -8.49 6.42
CA LEU A 12 0.23 -7.11 6.71
C LEU A 12 1.71 -6.92 7.09
N SER A 13 2.49 -8.00 7.16
CA SER A 13 3.86 -8.03 7.69
C SER A 13 4.83 -7.00 7.09
N HIS A 14 4.54 -6.48 5.91
CA HIS A 14 5.39 -5.51 5.21
C HIS A 14 4.78 -4.09 5.14
N SER A 15 3.70 -3.84 5.87
CA SER A 15 3.02 -2.55 5.84
C SER A 15 3.83 -1.47 6.58
N VAL A 16 3.98 -0.32 5.95
CA VAL A 16 4.58 0.88 6.55
C VAL A 16 3.53 1.83 7.15
N SER A 17 2.24 1.45 7.10
CA SER A 17 1.15 2.28 7.65
C SER A 17 1.36 2.69 9.11
N PRO A 18 1.82 1.81 10.02
CA PRO A 18 2.08 2.23 11.41
C PRO A 18 3.01 3.43 11.49
N CYS A 19 4.11 3.43 10.73
CA CYS A 19 5.07 4.54 10.74
C CYS A 19 4.45 5.87 10.26
N ILE A 20 3.51 5.82 9.31
CA ILE A 20 2.82 7.02 8.80
C ILE A 20 1.90 7.57 9.88
N HIS A 21 1.05 6.72 10.46
CA HIS A 21 0.09 7.12 11.48
C HIS A 21 0.77 7.61 12.76
N GLU A 22 1.83 6.94 13.21
CA GLU A 22 2.65 7.37 14.35
C GLU A 22 3.25 8.77 14.12
N ALA A 23 3.78 9.05 12.93
CA ALA A 23 4.31 10.38 12.60
C ALA A 23 3.21 11.46 12.60
N VAL A 24 1.98 11.11 12.19
CA VAL A 24 0.84 12.03 12.28
C VAL A 24 0.42 12.25 13.75
N PHE A 25 0.34 11.20 14.57
CA PHE A 25 0.03 11.33 15.99
C PHE A 25 1.03 12.21 16.71
N GLU A 26 2.33 12.01 16.44
CA GLU A 26 3.40 12.83 17.01
C GLU A 26 3.23 14.31 16.62
N ALA A 27 3.01 14.59 15.33
CA ALA A 27 2.84 15.96 14.84
C ALA A 27 1.59 16.66 15.42
N LEU A 28 0.54 15.90 15.73
CA LEU A 28 -0.70 16.40 16.35
C LEU A 28 -0.65 16.41 17.89
N GLY A 29 0.45 15.96 18.51
CA GLY A 29 0.56 15.82 19.98
C GLY A 29 -0.44 14.83 20.56
N LYS A 30 -0.84 13.80 19.78
CA LYS A 30 -1.83 12.79 20.19
C LYS A 30 -1.17 11.55 20.77
N THR A 31 -1.73 11.03 21.86
CA THR A 31 -1.34 9.74 22.42
C THR A 31 -2.28 8.66 21.91
N ALA A 32 -1.92 8.04 20.81
CA ALA A 32 -2.69 6.98 20.17
C ALA A 32 -1.77 5.80 19.79
N ARG A 33 -2.34 4.68 19.34
CA ARG A 33 -1.60 3.55 18.77
C ARG A 33 -2.24 3.15 17.44
N TYR A 34 -1.42 2.58 16.57
CA TYR A 34 -1.87 2.02 15.29
C TYR A 34 -1.28 0.62 15.12
N ASP A 35 -2.14 -0.38 15.11
CA ASP A 35 -1.76 -1.80 15.11
C ASP A 35 -2.04 -2.46 13.76
N LEU A 36 -1.31 -3.53 13.44
CA LEU A 36 -1.60 -4.39 12.29
C LEU A 36 -2.50 -5.53 12.76
N MET A 37 -3.68 -5.65 12.16
CA MET A 37 -4.68 -6.67 12.52
C MET A 37 -4.94 -7.59 11.33
N GLU A 38 -4.20 -8.71 11.27
CA GLU A 38 -4.41 -9.72 10.26
C GLU A 38 -5.68 -10.53 10.57
N ILE A 39 -6.57 -10.62 9.58
CA ILE A 39 -7.82 -11.37 9.68
C ILE A 39 -7.86 -12.40 8.56
N PRO A 40 -7.87 -13.70 8.87
CA PRO A 40 -8.06 -14.75 7.86
C PRO A 40 -9.41 -14.63 7.15
N ARG A 41 -9.48 -14.98 5.86
CA ARG A 41 -10.71 -14.87 5.03
C ARG A 41 -11.95 -15.50 5.65
N ARG A 42 -11.80 -16.61 6.35
CA ARG A 42 -12.92 -17.27 7.03
C ARG A 42 -13.63 -16.40 8.08
N PHE A 43 -12.97 -15.31 8.53
CA PHE A 43 -13.51 -14.35 9.50
C PHE A 43 -13.87 -13.00 8.88
N GLU A 44 -13.88 -12.87 7.55
CA GLU A 44 -14.18 -11.60 6.88
C GLU A 44 -15.56 -11.04 7.22
N GLY A 45 -16.53 -11.89 7.58
CA GLY A 45 -17.87 -11.48 8.02
C GLY A 45 -17.94 -10.90 9.44
N HIS A 46 -16.84 -10.90 10.21
CA HIS A 46 -16.79 -10.48 11.61
C HIS A 46 -15.79 -9.34 11.87
N ILE A 47 -15.40 -8.59 10.84
CA ILE A 47 -14.40 -7.51 10.96
C ILE A 47 -14.87 -6.45 11.95
N VAL A 48 -16.07 -5.91 11.77
CA VAL A 48 -16.62 -4.83 12.61
C VAL A 48 -16.84 -5.30 14.04
N GLN A 49 -17.32 -6.52 14.23
CA GLN A 49 -17.46 -7.12 15.56
C GLN A 49 -16.12 -7.22 16.29
N LYS A 50 -15.05 -7.61 15.57
CA LYS A 50 -13.70 -7.66 16.14
C LYS A 50 -13.21 -6.27 16.51
N LEU A 51 -13.41 -5.25 15.66
CA LEU A 51 -13.06 -3.85 15.98
C LEU A 51 -13.73 -3.38 17.27
N TRP A 52 -15.01 -3.71 17.43
CA TRP A 52 -15.75 -3.38 18.63
C TRP A 52 -15.17 -4.03 19.90
N HIS A 53 -14.92 -5.33 19.86
CA HIS A 53 -14.37 -6.07 21.01
C HIS A 53 -12.96 -5.64 21.41
N GLU A 54 -12.13 -5.24 20.43
CA GLU A 54 -10.77 -4.75 20.66
C GLU A 54 -10.72 -3.28 21.05
N GLY A 55 -11.87 -2.59 21.09
CA GLY A 55 -11.96 -1.16 21.44
C GLY A 55 -11.28 -0.25 20.41
N ILE A 56 -11.33 -0.62 19.12
CA ILE A 56 -10.71 0.13 18.03
C ILE A 56 -11.61 1.30 17.63
N SER A 57 -11.08 2.52 17.70
CA SER A 57 -11.78 3.77 17.38
C SER A 57 -11.92 4.02 15.88
N GLY A 58 -10.98 3.49 15.08
CA GLY A 58 -10.97 3.59 13.63
C GLY A 58 -10.01 2.60 13.01
N ALA A 59 -10.27 2.21 11.76
CA ALA A 59 -9.41 1.26 11.07
C ALA A 59 -9.28 1.58 9.58
N ASN A 60 -8.08 1.39 9.03
CA ASN A 60 -7.93 1.26 7.58
C ASN A 60 -8.19 -0.19 7.16
N VAL A 61 -8.71 -0.36 5.96
CA VAL A 61 -9.01 -1.66 5.37
C VAL A 61 -8.24 -1.81 4.06
N THR A 62 -7.49 -2.92 3.94
CA THR A 62 -6.79 -3.24 2.70
C THR A 62 -7.26 -4.57 2.09
N ILE A 63 -6.56 -5.06 1.10
CA ILE A 63 -6.84 -6.31 0.39
C ILE A 63 -6.99 -7.46 1.40
N PRO A 64 -8.04 -8.30 1.24
CA PRO A 64 -9.05 -8.29 0.19
C PRO A 64 -10.38 -7.65 0.61
N TYR A 65 -10.48 -6.98 1.76
CA TYR A 65 -11.72 -6.70 2.50
C TYR A 65 -12.42 -5.38 2.14
N LYS A 66 -11.83 -4.52 1.30
CA LYS A 66 -12.39 -3.18 0.96
C LYS A 66 -13.84 -3.19 0.45
N GLN A 67 -14.27 -4.29 -0.17
CA GLN A 67 -15.64 -4.43 -0.69
C GLN A 67 -16.54 -5.21 0.25
N THR A 68 -16.03 -6.29 0.86
CA THR A 68 -16.82 -7.18 1.71
C THR A 68 -17.20 -6.54 3.04
N VAL A 69 -16.36 -5.63 3.56
CA VAL A 69 -16.61 -4.94 4.82
C VAL A 69 -17.83 -4.00 4.78
N ILE A 70 -18.21 -3.50 3.61
CA ILE A 70 -19.35 -2.58 3.42
C ILE A 70 -20.62 -3.11 4.08
N ARG A 71 -20.87 -4.41 3.98
CA ARG A 71 -22.10 -5.05 4.52
C ARG A 71 -22.18 -5.07 6.04
N GLN A 72 -21.10 -4.72 6.72
CA GLN A 72 -20.98 -4.70 8.18
C GLN A 72 -21.02 -3.28 8.75
N LEU A 73 -21.08 -2.26 7.91
CA LEU A 73 -21.07 -0.86 8.30
C LEU A 73 -22.48 -0.29 8.37
N ASP A 74 -22.70 0.63 9.29
CA ASP A 74 -24.00 1.27 9.49
C ASP A 74 -24.26 2.36 8.42
N GLU A 75 -23.23 3.11 8.05
CA GLU A 75 -23.35 4.22 7.10
C GLU A 75 -22.09 4.33 6.23
N LEU A 76 -22.24 4.85 5.03
CA LEU A 76 -21.15 5.12 4.09
C LEU A 76 -21.12 6.59 3.73
N SER A 77 -19.92 7.13 3.54
CA SER A 77 -19.78 8.43 2.87
C SER A 77 -20.29 8.36 1.42
N PRO A 78 -20.71 9.48 0.83
CA PRO A 78 -21.12 9.52 -0.58
C PRO A 78 -20.06 8.96 -1.51
N GLU A 79 -18.79 9.27 -1.26
CA GLU A 79 -17.65 8.78 -2.02
C GLU A 79 -17.52 7.25 -1.89
N ALA A 80 -17.54 6.72 -0.69
CA ALA A 80 -17.41 5.27 -0.45
C ALA A 80 -18.58 4.49 -1.09
N ALA A 81 -19.80 5.03 -1.00
CA ALA A 81 -20.99 4.45 -1.61
C ALA A 81 -20.87 4.44 -3.15
N LYS A 82 -20.44 5.55 -3.77
CA LYS A 82 -20.22 5.68 -5.20
C LYS A 82 -19.13 4.73 -5.70
N ILE A 83 -18.02 4.64 -4.97
CA ILE A 83 -16.88 3.78 -5.32
C ILE A 83 -17.23 2.29 -5.13
N GLY A 84 -18.10 1.97 -4.17
CA GLY A 84 -18.41 0.59 -3.78
C GLY A 84 -17.20 -0.12 -3.15
N ALA A 85 -16.38 0.62 -2.42
CA ALA A 85 -15.25 0.11 -1.64
C ALA A 85 -14.97 1.05 -0.45
N VAL A 86 -14.59 0.50 0.70
CA VAL A 86 -14.20 1.20 1.92
C VAL A 86 -12.75 0.88 2.24
N ASN A 87 -11.94 1.89 2.52
CA ASN A 87 -10.58 1.72 3.04
C ASN A 87 -10.37 2.38 4.40
N THR A 88 -11.37 3.10 4.92
CA THR A 88 -11.31 3.78 6.21
C THR A 88 -12.62 3.58 6.96
N ILE A 89 -12.55 3.08 8.19
CA ILE A 89 -13.69 2.87 9.09
C ILE A 89 -13.51 3.78 10.30
N THR A 90 -14.60 4.40 10.75
CA THR A 90 -14.63 5.23 11.95
C THR A 90 -15.74 4.72 12.87
N LEU A 91 -15.42 4.46 14.14
CA LEU A 91 -16.41 4.22 15.18
C LEU A 91 -16.82 5.56 15.81
N ARG A 92 -18.11 5.89 15.73
CA ARG A 92 -18.68 7.11 16.28
C ARG A 92 -20.08 6.85 16.81
N ASP A 93 -20.35 7.26 18.03
CA ASP A 93 -21.66 7.17 18.66
C ASP A 93 -22.26 5.75 18.60
N GLY A 94 -21.40 4.73 18.74
CA GLY A 94 -21.78 3.32 18.67
C GLY A 94 -22.03 2.79 17.27
N LYS A 95 -21.80 3.58 16.22
CA LYS A 95 -21.96 3.21 14.80
C LYS A 95 -20.65 3.18 14.06
N PHE A 96 -20.55 2.33 13.06
CA PHE A 96 -19.40 2.23 12.15
C PHE A 96 -19.69 2.91 10.82
N TYR A 97 -18.90 3.93 10.51
CA TYR A 97 -18.93 4.71 9.26
C TYR A 97 -17.81 4.29 8.34
N GLY A 98 -18.13 4.13 7.05
CA GLY A 98 -17.16 3.77 6.01
C GLY A 98 -16.85 4.92 5.06
N ASP A 99 -15.56 5.17 4.86
CA ASP A 99 -15.01 6.15 3.94
C ASP A 99 -14.05 5.53 2.94
N ASN A 100 -13.72 6.28 1.88
CA ASN A 100 -12.69 5.87 0.93
C ASN A 100 -11.66 6.98 0.69
N THR A 101 -10.55 6.91 1.41
CA THR A 101 -9.44 7.88 1.31
C THR A 101 -8.48 7.59 0.16
N ASP A 102 -8.57 6.43 -0.50
CA ASP A 102 -7.80 6.13 -1.72
C ASP A 102 -8.12 7.13 -2.83
N TYR A 103 -9.38 7.56 -2.95
CA TYR A 103 -9.82 8.57 -3.91
C TYR A 103 -9.04 9.88 -3.77
N THR A 104 -9.01 10.43 -2.56
CA THR A 104 -8.23 11.64 -2.25
C THR A 104 -6.74 11.42 -2.40
N GLY A 105 -6.24 10.26 -1.94
CA GLY A 105 -4.83 9.90 -2.03
C GLY A 105 -4.33 9.82 -3.47
N PHE A 106 -5.11 9.21 -4.35
CA PHE A 106 -4.80 9.12 -5.77
C PHE A 106 -4.74 10.50 -6.43
N GLY A 107 -5.73 11.35 -6.18
CA GLY A 107 -5.75 12.71 -6.70
C GLY A 107 -4.56 13.55 -6.25
N LYS A 108 -4.23 13.50 -4.96
CA LYS A 108 -3.05 14.19 -4.41
C LYS A 108 -1.73 13.66 -5.02
N MET A 109 -1.64 12.36 -5.30
CA MET A 109 -0.48 11.76 -5.98
C MET A 109 -0.32 12.26 -7.41
N LEU A 110 -1.37 12.31 -8.21
CA LEU A 110 -1.33 12.85 -9.57
C LEU A 110 -0.92 14.32 -9.57
N ALA A 111 -1.52 15.14 -8.70
CA ALA A 111 -1.18 16.54 -8.54
C ALA A 111 0.29 16.75 -8.16
N HIS A 112 0.81 15.96 -7.21
CA HIS A 112 2.22 15.99 -6.80
C HIS A 112 3.17 15.64 -7.95
N SER A 113 2.76 14.72 -8.82
CA SER A 113 3.55 14.29 -9.98
C SER A 113 3.34 15.16 -11.23
N GLY A 114 2.48 16.19 -11.17
CA GLY A 114 2.14 17.06 -12.29
C GLY A 114 1.46 16.31 -13.44
N ILE A 115 0.72 15.23 -13.13
CA ILE A 115 -0.01 14.44 -14.14
C ILE A 115 -1.44 14.94 -14.21
N GLU A 116 -1.83 15.49 -15.36
CA GLU A 116 -3.18 15.92 -15.66
C GLU A 116 -3.99 14.81 -16.32
N MET A 117 -5.29 14.74 -16.01
CA MET A 117 -6.18 13.71 -16.53
C MET A 117 -7.36 14.25 -17.35
N GLN A 118 -7.69 15.56 -17.25
CA GLN A 118 -8.81 16.15 -17.97
C GLN A 118 -8.62 16.02 -19.48
N GLY A 119 -9.62 15.49 -20.16
CA GLY A 119 -9.62 15.29 -21.62
C GLY A 119 -8.72 14.14 -22.10
N LYS A 120 -8.07 13.41 -21.19
CA LYS A 120 -7.10 12.36 -21.48
C LYS A 120 -7.74 11.00 -21.74
N VAL A 121 -6.99 10.13 -22.40
CA VAL A 121 -7.29 8.71 -22.59
C VAL A 121 -6.49 7.91 -21.57
N ALA A 122 -7.17 7.19 -20.68
CA ALA A 122 -6.54 6.41 -19.62
C ALA A 122 -6.89 4.92 -19.73
N ALA A 123 -5.95 4.06 -19.37
CA ALA A 123 -6.16 2.63 -19.19
C ALA A 123 -5.77 2.21 -17.77
N VAL A 124 -6.69 1.53 -17.08
CA VAL A 124 -6.50 1.03 -15.70
C VAL A 124 -6.40 -0.48 -15.72
N LEU A 125 -5.27 -1.00 -15.27
CA LEU A 125 -5.01 -2.44 -15.16
C LEU A 125 -5.51 -2.95 -13.82
N GLY A 126 -6.44 -3.91 -13.84
CA GLY A 126 -7.03 -4.51 -12.64
C GLY A 126 -8.39 -3.92 -12.28
N ALA A 127 -9.16 -4.67 -11.47
CA ALA A 127 -10.55 -4.36 -11.10
C ALA A 127 -10.81 -4.52 -9.58
N GLY A 128 -9.77 -4.40 -8.75
CA GLY A 128 -9.85 -4.50 -7.29
C GLY A 128 -10.39 -3.22 -6.62
N GLY A 129 -10.44 -3.22 -5.29
CA GLY A 129 -10.94 -2.08 -4.52
C GLY A 129 -10.21 -0.76 -4.78
N ALA A 130 -8.86 -0.79 -4.96
CA ALA A 130 -8.10 0.39 -5.30
C ALA A 130 -8.42 0.90 -6.72
N ALA A 131 -8.57 -0.02 -7.69
CA ALA A 131 -8.96 0.35 -9.05
C ALA A 131 -10.30 1.09 -9.10
N LYS A 132 -11.25 0.73 -8.22
CA LYS A 132 -12.54 1.42 -8.14
C LYS A 132 -12.39 2.87 -7.74
N ALA A 133 -11.55 3.19 -6.76
CA ALA A 133 -11.28 4.57 -6.34
C ALA A 133 -10.59 5.37 -7.46
N VAL A 134 -9.62 4.77 -8.15
CA VAL A 134 -8.93 5.35 -9.31
C VAL A 134 -9.92 5.67 -10.43
N VAL A 135 -10.77 4.71 -10.80
CA VAL A 135 -11.80 4.88 -11.82
C VAL A 135 -12.76 6.00 -11.47
N ALA A 136 -13.28 6.01 -10.23
CA ALA A 136 -14.19 7.05 -9.76
C ALA A 136 -13.52 8.44 -9.88
N TYR A 137 -12.28 8.57 -9.43
CA TYR A 137 -11.53 9.81 -9.51
C TYR A 137 -11.33 10.30 -10.95
N LEU A 138 -10.90 9.42 -11.85
CA LEU A 138 -10.67 9.76 -13.26
C LEU A 138 -11.95 10.23 -13.96
N LEU A 139 -13.07 9.54 -13.72
CA LEU A 139 -14.37 9.90 -14.28
C LEU A 139 -14.86 11.26 -13.76
N ASP A 140 -14.68 11.53 -12.46
CA ASP A 140 -15.09 12.79 -11.85
C ASP A 140 -14.27 14.00 -12.33
N HIS A 141 -13.02 13.75 -12.73
CA HIS A 141 -12.10 14.79 -13.17
C HIS A 141 -11.95 14.88 -14.69
N GLY A 142 -12.95 14.38 -15.43
CA GLY A 142 -13.11 14.67 -16.85
C GLY A 142 -12.17 13.91 -17.77
N VAL A 143 -11.76 12.69 -17.42
CA VAL A 143 -11.12 11.79 -18.39
C VAL A 143 -12.02 11.59 -19.59
N LYS A 144 -11.47 11.70 -20.82
CA LYS A 144 -12.25 11.59 -22.05
C LYS A 144 -12.69 10.15 -22.34
N THR A 145 -11.76 9.21 -22.16
CA THR A 145 -11.99 7.79 -22.38
C THR A 145 -11.24 7.01 -21.33
N LEU A 146 -11.89 6.03 -20.72
CA LEU A 146 -11.33 5.17 -19.70
C LEU A 146 -11.47 3.70 -20.06
N TYR A 147 -10.36 3.02 -20.22
CA TYR A 147 -10.32 1.58 -20.45
C TYR A 147 -10.03 0.84 -19.14
N MET A 148 -10.96 -0.06 -18.76
CA MET A 148 -10.74 -1.03 -17.70
C MET A 148 -10.18 -2.31 -18.30
N VAL A 149 -8.97 -2.67 -17.91
CA VAL A 149 -8.26 -3.84 -18.44
C VAL A 149 -8.29 -4.97 -17.42
N SER A 150 -8.93 -6.08 -17.81
CA SER A 150 -9.06 -7.26 -16.95
C SER A 150 -8.92 -8.55 -17.75
N ARG A 151 -8.37 -9.58 -17.10
CA ARG A 151 -8.36 -10.95 -17.65
C ARG A 151 -9.77 -11.52 -17.89
N GLN A 152 -10.78 -10.95 -17.24
CA GLN A 152 -12.18 -11.31 -17.34
C GLN A 152 -13.01 -10.07 -17.75
N ALA A 153 -12.68 -9.49 -18.89
CA ALA A 153 -13.31 -8.27 -19.41
C ALA A 153 -14.85 -8.38 -19.56
N GLN A 154 -15.39 -9.58 -19.62
CA GLN A 154 -16.84 -9.82 -19.73
C GLN A 154 -17.61 -9.71 -18.41
N LYS A 155 -16.92 -9.73 -17.25
CA LYS A 155 -17.55 -9.52 -15.95
C LYS A 155 -17.63 -8.03 -15.64
N LYS A 156 -18.65 -7.36 -16.16
CA LYS A 156 -18.98 -5.97 -15.77
C LYS A 156 -19.23 -5.90 -14.28
N THR A 157 -18.45 -5.11 -13.58
CA THR A 157 -18.63 -4.87 -12.14
C THR A 157 -18.81 -3.37 -11.89
N GLY A 158 -20.06 -2.96 -11.74
CA GLY A 158 -20.45 -1.81 -10.91
C GLY A 158 -20.20 -0.38 -11.40
N PHE A 159 -19.57 -0.17 -12.57
CA PHE A 159 -19.46 1.16 -13.19
C PHE A 159 -20.10 1.13 -14.58
N GLU A 160 -21.26 1.77 -14.73
CA GLU A 160 -21.89 1.99 -16.03
C GLU A 160 -21.83 3.49 -16.35
N GLN A 161 -20.79 3.90 -17.09
CA GLN A 161 -20.69 5.27 -17.62
C GLN A 161 -20.23 5.22 -19.08
N LYS A 162 -20.71 6.17 -19.91
CA LYS A 162 -20.38 6.24 -21.35
C LYS A 162 -18.89 6.33 -21.63
N ALA A 163 -18.11 6.93 -20.73
CA ALA A 163 -16.66 7.07 -20.87
C ALA A 163 -15.89 5.78 -20.57
N LEU A 164 -16.51 4.78 -19.93
CA LEU A 164 -15.86 3.57 -19.43
C LEU A 164 -16.08 2.38 -20.39
N GLN A 165 -14.98 1.77 -20.83
CA GLN A 165 -14.99 0.58 -21.68
C GLN A 165 -14.17 -0.54 -21.05
N TRP A 166 -14.72 -1.75 -21.02
CA TRP A 166 -14.00 -2.94 -20.57
C TRP A 166 -13.31 -3.60 -21.76
N ILE A 167 -12.00 -3.82 -21.64
CA ILE A 167 -11.17 -4.42 -22.69
C ILE A 167 -10.28 -5.53 -22.14
N SER A 168 -9.80 -6.40 -23.03
CA SER A 168 -8.80 -7.40 -22.71
C SER A 168 -7.37 -6.84 -22.80
N TYR A 169 -6.38 -7.58 -22.32
CA TYR A 169 -4.96 -7.22 -22.47
C TYR A 169 -4.51 -7.27 -23.94
N GLU A 170 -5.08 -8.14 -24.75
CA GLU A 170 -4.82 -8.22 -26.20
C GLU A 170 -5.30 -6.95 -26.90
N THR A 171 -6.50 -6.47 -26.56
CA THR A 171 -7.02 -5.20 -27.08
C THR A 171 -6.16 -4.02 -26.63
N LEU A 172 -5.75 -3.99 -25.36
CA LEU A 172 -4.86 -2.94 -24.83
C LEU A 172 -3.55 -2.83 -25.63
N ALA A 173 -2.99 -3.98 -26.05
CA ALA A 173 -1.74 -4.00 -26.81
C ALA A 173 -1.82 -3.31 -28.18
N THR A 174 -3.03 -3.03 -28.68
CA THR A 174 -3.28 -2.33 -29.97
C THR A 174 -3.68 -0.86 -29.78
N LEU A 175 -3.81 -0.40 -28.54
CA LEU A 175 -4.27 0.97 -28.22
C LEU A 175 -3.11 1.85 -27.79
N SER A 176 -3.28 3.15 -28.03
CA SER A 176 -2.44 4.19 -27.47
C SER A 176 -3.27 5.13 -26.57
N GLY A 177 -2.61 5.80 -25.66
CA GLY A 177 -3.28 6.71 -24.74
C GLY A 177 -2.32 7.60 -23.97
N ASP A 178 -2.87 8.43 -23.11
CA ASP A 178 -2.09 9.34 -22.29
C ASP A 178 -1.61 8.69 -20.99
N LEU A 179 -2.46 7.90 -20.33
CA LEU A 179 -2.19 7.35 -19.00
C LEU A 179 -2.36 5.82 -18.97
N LEU A 180 -1.36 5.11 -18.46
CA LEU A 180 -1.46 3.68 -18.17
C LEU A 180 -1.24 3.47 -16.67
N ILE A 181 -2.25 2.94 -15.96
CA ILE A 181 -2.30 2.91 -14.51
C ILE A 181 -2.34 1.46 -14.02
N ASN A 182 -1.33 1.02 -13.28
CA ASN A 182 -1.30 -0.30 -12.66
C ASN A 182 -1.99 -0.28 -11.29
N CYS A 183 -3.15 -0.91 -11.18
CA CYS A 183 -3.87 -1.18 -9.94
C CYS A 183 -3.83 -2.68 -9.56
N THR A 184 -2.99 -3.47 -10.20
CA THR A 184 -2.77 -4.89 -9.88
C THR A 184 -1.63 -5.06 -8.89
N PRO A 185 -1.52 -6.20 -8.19
CA PRO A 185 -0.36 -6.50 -7.35
C PRO A 185 0.86 -7.02 -8.14
N VAL A 186 0.82 -7.00 -9.49
CA VAL A 186 1.91 -7.51 -10.32
C VAL A 186 3.13 -6.59 -10.23
N GLY A 187 4.25 -7.14 -9.80
CA GLY A 187 5.48 -6.40 -9.56
C GLY A 187 5.69 -5.94 -8.11
N MET A 188 4.70 -6.16 -7.23
CA MET A 188 4.80 -5.86 -5.80
C MET A 188 5.65 -6.91 -5.07
N TYR A 189 6.39 -6.49 -4.05
CA TYR A 189 7.08 -7.39 -3.13
C TYR A 189 6.13 -8.47 -2.56
N PRO A 190 6.52 -9.76 -2.44
CA PRO A 190 7.84 -10.31 -2.76
C PRO A 190 8.05 -10.67 -4.25
N ASN A 191 7.01 -10.63 -5.09
CA ASN A 191 7.05 -11.08 -6.50
C ASN A 191 7.48 -9.94 -7.43
N GLN A 192 8.70 -9.46 -7.22
CA GLN A 192 9.29 -8.34 -8.00
C GLN A 192 9.79 -8.80 -9.38
N GLY A 193 10.19 -7.82 -10.23
CA GLY A 193 10.82 -8.09 -11.52
C GLY A 193 9.87 -8.51 -12.62
N VAL A 194 8.55 -8.39 -12.40
CA VAL A 194 7.52 -8.65 -13.41
C VAL A 194 6.67 -7.41 -13.66
N SER A 195 6.23 -7.24 -14.90
CA SER A 195 5.34 -6.17 -15.33
C SER A 195 3.99 -6.71 -15.77
N PRO A 196 2.87 -6.02 -15.51
CA PRO A 196 1.56 -6.44 -15.98
C PRO A 196 1.42 -6.40 -17.51
N VAL A 197 2.26 -5.61 -18.19
CA VAL A 197 2.28 -5.46 -19.66
C VAL A 197 3.70 -5.38 -20.18
N GLY A 198 3.89 -5.70 -21.45
CA GLY A 198 5.20 -5.65 -22.11
C GLY A 198 5.62 -4.23 -22.53
N LYS A 199 6.91 -4.07 -22.87
CA LYS A 199 7.54 -2.82 -23.28
C LYS A 199 6.82 -2.15 -24.46
N GLN A 200 6.31 -2.93 -25.43
CA GLN A 200 5.58 -2.38 -26.57
C GLN A 200 4.30 -1.64 -26.14
N THR A 201 3.53 -2.22 -25.22
CA THR A 201 2.32 -1.56 -24.68
C THR A 201 2.69 -0.31 -23.87
N VAL A 202 3.73 -0.39 -23.03
CA VAL A 202 4.24 0.74 -22.25
C VAL A 202 4.60 1.92 -23.17
N ALA A 203 5.27 1.65 -24.29
CA ALA A 203 5.70 2.69 -25.22
C ALA A 203 4.55 3.47 -25.89
N GLN A 204 3.33 2.93 -25.88
CA GLN A 204 2.14 3.54 -26.48
C GLN A 204 1.44 4.57 -25.57
N PHE A 205 1.90 4.75 -24.33
CA PHE A 205 1.33 5.70 -23.37
C PHE A 205 2.34 6.78 -23.00
N ASP A 206 1.87 7.99 -22.64
CA ASP A 206 2.72 9.12 -22.31
C ASP A 206 3.19 9.11 -20.85
N ALA A 207 2.35 8.62 -19.94
CA ALA A 207 2.66 8.50 -18.53
C ALA A 207 2.19 7.17 -17.94
N LEU A 208 3.02 6.62 -17.05
CA LEU A 208 2.76 5.40 -16.31
C LEU A 208 2.60 5.70 -14.82
N VAL A 209 1.52 5.20 -14.25
CA VAL A 209 1.21 5.33 -12.83
C VAL A 209 1.12 3.94 -12.22
N ASP A 210 1.87 3.68 -11.17
CA ASP A 210 1.81 2.41 -10.44
C ASP A 210 1.34 2.67 -9.00
N LEU A 211 0.31 1.99 -8.53
CA LEU A 211 -0.12 2.11 -7.14
C LEU A 211 0.81 1.36 -6.17
N ILE A 212 1.75 0.59 -6.69
CA ILE A 212 2.77 -0.09 -5.90
C ILE A 212 3.81 0.92 -5.41
N TYR A 213 4.17 0.83 -4.14
CA TYR A 213 5.21 1.65 -3.50
C TYR A 213 6.44 0.83 -3.07
N ASN A 214 6.32 -0.50 -3.03
CA ASN A 214 7.41 -1.42 -2.69
C ASN A 214 7.44 -2.59 -3.69
N PRO A 215 8.47 -2.68 -4.54
CA PRO A 215 9.67 -1.83 -4.61
C PRO A 215 9.35 -0.39 -5.04
N ARG A 216 10.30 0.54 -4.80
CA ARG A 216 10.20 1.95 -5.23
C ARG A 216 10.18 2.11 -6.75
N GLU A 217 10.79 1.21 -7.48
CA GLU A 217 10.71 1.11 -8.93
C GLU A 217 10.29 -0.32 -9.30
N THR A 218 9.07 -0.49 -9.77
CA THR A 218 8.60 -1.75 -10.33
C THR A 218 9.15 -1.97 -11.74
N GLU A 219 9.12 -3.20 -12.23
CA GLU A 219 9.48 -3.50 -13.63
C GLU A 219 8.62 -2.69 -14.61
N PHE A 220 7.35 -2.46 -14.29
CA PHE A 220 6.44 -1.62 -15.09
C PHE A 220 6.96 -0.18 -15.22
N LEU A 221 7.36 0.45 -14.11
CA LEU A 221 7.91 1.82 -14.13
C LEU A 221 9.31 1.86 -14.76
N ARG A 222 10.14 0.84 -14.54
CA ARG A 222 11.44 0.71 -15.17
C ARG A 222 11.32 0.70 -16.71
N LEU A 223 10.40 -0.09 -17.26
CA LEU A 223 10.10 -0.12 -18.69
C LEU A 223 9.64 1.26 -19.20
N GLY A 224 8.80 1.97 -18.41
CA GLY A 224 8.37 3.32 -18.72
C GLY A 224 9.52 4.30 -18.82
N ARG A 225 10.43 4.30 -17.85
CA ARG A 225 11.62 5.14 -17.85
C ARG A 225 12.53 4.84 -19.04
N GLU A 226 12.73 3.55 -19.38
CA GLU A 226 13.50 3.17 -20.56
C GLU A 226 12.88 3.63 -21.89
N CYS A 227 11.55 3.76 -21.93
CA CYS A 227 10.84 4.32 -23.08
C CYS A 227 10.73 5.85 -23.05
N GLY A 228 11.42 6.52 -22.11
CA GLY A 228 11.37 7.99 -21.97
C GLY A 228 10.02 8.53 -21.49
N LYS A 229 9.19 7.70 -20.84
CA LYS A 229 7.87 8.07 -20.36
C LYS A 229 7.91 8.67 -18.96
N ARG A 230 6.96 9.53 -18.64
CA ARG A 230 6.75 10.02 -17.27
C ARG A 230 6.30 8.85 -16.39
N THR A 231 6.87 8.70 -15.21
CA THR A 231 6.54 7.62 -14.28
C THR A 231 6.16 8.17 -12.90
N CYS A 232 5.18 7.54 -12.25
CA CYS A 232 4.72 7.89 -10.92
C CYS A 232 4.47 6.60 -10.13
N ASP A 233 5.03 6.48 -8.93
CA ASP A 233 4.82 5.36 -8.02
C ASP A 233 3.78 5.67 -6.93
N GLY A 234 3.34 4.63 -6.20
CA GLY A 234 2.24 4.71 -5.23
C GLY A 234 2.58 5.30 -3.87
N LEU A 235 3.85 5.69 -3.58
CA LEU A 235 4.22 6.08 -2.22
C LEU A 235 3.50 7.36 -1.75
N TYR A 236 3.39 8.37 -2.63
CA TYR A 236 2.69 9.59 -2.26
C TYR A 236 1.20 9.34 -1.99
N MET A 237 0.55 8.47 -2.79
CA MET A 237 -0.83 8.04 -2.55
C MET A 237 -0.98 7.36 -1.19
N LEU A 238 -0.04 6.45 -0.85
CA LEU A 238 -0.05 5.74 0.44
C LEU A 238 -0.02 6.71 1.62
N VAL A 239 0.83 7.74 1.58
CA VAL A 239 0.93 8.74 2.64
C VAL A 239 -0.33 9.62 2.66
N ALA A 240 -0.73 10.13 1.51
CA ALA A 240 -1.85 11.08 1.41
C ALA A 240 -3.19 10.45 1.86
N GLN A 241 -3.45 9.18 1.54
CA GLN A 241 -4.67 8.49 1.99
C GLN A 241 -4.65 8.24 3.51
N ALA A 242 -3.47 7.95 4.10
CA ALA A 242 -3.35 7.75 5.54
C ALA A 242 -3.54 9.08 6.30
N VAL A 243 -2.93 10.17 5.83
CA VAL A 243 -3.18 11.50 6.39
C VAL A 243 -4.66 11.87 6.29
N ARG A 244 -5.34 11.55 5.17
CA ARG A 244 -6.77 11.79 5.04
C ARG A 244 -7.59 10.96 6.02
N SER A 245 -7.21 9.72 6.31
CA SER A 245 -7.85 8.91 7.36
C SER A 245 -7.72 9.57 8.73
N GLU A 246 -6.55 10.12 9.05
CA GLU A 246 -6.35 10.87 10.29
C GLU A 246 -7.19 12.14 10.37
N GLU A 247 -7.32 12.90 9.26
CA GLU A 247 -8.23 14.07 9.21
C GLU A 247 -9.66 13.68 9.58
N ILE A 248 -10.14 12.53 9.09
CA ILE A 248 -11.48 12.00 9.39
C ILE A 248 -11.58 11.58 10.87
N TRP A 249 -10.60 10.83 11.38
CA TRP A 249 -10.63 10.33 12.76
C TRP A 249 -10.43 11.44 13.80
N GLN A 250 -9.52 12.36 13.53
CA GLN A 250 -9.20 13.46 14.44
C GLN A 250 -10.13 14.69 14.26
N ARG A 251 -10.97 14.70 13.22
CA ARG A 251 -11.87 15.81 12.86
C ARG A 251 -11.13 17.16 12.74
N CYS A 252 -10.00 17.15 12.10
CA CYS A 252 -9.18 18.35 11.88
C CYS A 252 -8.57 18.31 10.46
N GLU A 253 -8.20 19.47 9.97
CA GLU A 253 -7.36 19.59 8.79
C GLU A 253 -5.90 19.42 9.19
N ILE A 254 -5.12 18.73 8.36
CA ILE A 254 -3.70 18.49 8.56
C ILE A 254 -2.92 19.30 7.52
N ASP A 255 -1.91 20.02 7.96
CA ASP A 255 -1.03 20.81 7.10
C ASP A 255 -0.47 19.93 5.95
N PRO A 256 -0.69 20.30 4.69
CA PRO A 256 -0.14 19.56 3.54
C PRO A 256 1.38 19.36 3.59
N GLN A 257 2.12 20.25 4.26
CA GLN A 257 3.56 20.11 4.47
C GLN A 257 3.91 18.88 5.33
N LEU A 258 3.03 18.46 6.23
CA LEU A 258 3.24 17.21 6.99
C LEU A 258 3.21 16.00 6.06
N THR A 259 2.25 15.95 5.12
CA THR A 259 2.20 14.88 4.10
C THR A 259 3.51 14.79 3.32
N LEU A 260 4.05 15.94 2.89
CA LEU A 260 5.30 16.00 2.14
C LEU A 260 6.49 15.54 2.98
N ARG A 261 6.59 15.97 4.25
CA ARG A 261 7.66 15.53 5.18
C ARG A 261 7.64 14.02 5.42
N ILE A 262 6.46 13.44 5.67
CA ILE A 262 6.32 11.99 5.87
C ILE A 262 6.69 11.24 4.59
N TYR A 263 6.22 11.71 3.43
CA TYR A 263 6.60 11.14 2.14
C TYR A 263 8.11 11.11 1.93
N GLN A 264 8.79 12.25 2.14
CA GLN A 264 10.25 12.36 1.97
C GLN A 264 11.02 11.43 2.93
N ALA A 265 10.59 11.35 4.17
CA ALA A 265 11.20 10.46 5.17
C ALA A 265 11.05 8.98 4.78
N LEU A 266 9.87 8.58 4.32
CA LEU A 266 9.63 7.22 3.85
C LEU A 266 10.35 6.91 2.53
N ASP A 267 10.38 7.84 1.58
CA ASP A 267 11.10 7.67 0.33
C ASP A 267 12.58 7.41 0.59
N LYS A 268 13.21 8.22 1.46
CA LYS A 268 14.59 8.01 1.90
C LYS A 268 14.78 6.61 2.51
N ARG A 269 13.94 6.25 3.48
CA ARG A 269 14.01 4.95 4.17
C ARG A 269 13.86 3.76 3.22
N LEU A 270 12.94 3.85 2.24
CA LEU A 270 12.67 2.75 1.29
C LEU A 270 13.72 2.64 0.19
N ARG A 271 14.49 3.71 -0.06
CA ARG A 271 15.65 3.69 -1.00
C ARG A 271 16.93 3.19 -0.33
N GLU A 272 17.04 3.30 0.99
CA GLU A 272 18.17 2.75 1.69
C GLU A 272 18.17 1.21 1.56
N PRO A 273 19.31 0.60 1.19
CA PRO A 273 19.38 -0.84 1.11
C PRO A 273 19.03 -1.42 2.48
N GLN A 274 17.98 -2.22 2.53
CA GLN A 274 17.58 -2.93 3.75
C GLN A 274 18.77 -3.80 4.16
N LYS A 275 19.43 -3.50 5.28
CA LYS A 275 20.43 -4.38 5.88
C LYS A 275 19.70 -5.64 6.33
N THR A 276 19.69 -6.65 5.48
CA THR A 276 19.14 -7.97 5.81
C THR A 276 20.13 -8.68 6.70
N ASN A 277 19.70 -9.10 7.90
CA ASN A 277 20.55 -9.97 8.72
C ASN A 277 20.69 -11.33 8.03
N ILE A 278 21.93 -11.81 7.93
CA ILE A 278 22.24 -13.16 7.44
C ILE A 278 22.46 -14.01 8.68
N VAL A 279 21.60 -15.02 8.89
CA VAL A 279 21.70 -15.95 10.01
C VAL A 279 22.28 -17.28 9.48
N LEU A 280 23.41 -17.68 10.04
CA LEU A 280 24.02 -18.99 9.75
C LEU A 280 23.59 -19.99 10.81
N ILE A 281 22.89 -21.04 10.38
CA ILE A 281 22.48 -22.15 11.23
C ILE A 281 23.23 -23.42 10.83
N GLY A 282 23.46 -24.31 11.78
CA GLY A 282 24.15 -25.61 11.55
C GLY A 282 24.70 -26.20 12.84
N MET A 283 25.15 -27.44 12.74
CA MET A 283 25.71 -28.19 13.90
C MET A 283 26.97 -27.55 14.47
N PRO A 284 27.31 -27.80 15.76
CA PRO A 284 28.60 -27.42 16.31
C PRO A 284 29.75 -27.94 15.43
N GLY A 285 30.82 -27.14 15.28
CA GLY A 285 31.97 -27.50 14.45
C GLY A 285 31.80 -27.42 12.94
N SER A 286 30.63 -27.03 12.41
CA SER A 286 30.38 -26.90 10.94
C SER A 286 31.01 -25.69 10.27
N GLY A 287 31.82 -24.89 10.98
CA GLY A 287 32.56 -23.76 10.44
C GLY A 287 31.75 -22.44 10.33
N LYS A 288 30.56 -22.37 10.97
CA LYS A 288 29.67 -21.17 10.91
C LYS A 288 30.40 -19.88 11.27
N THR A 289 31.13 -19.87 12.38
CA THR A 289 31.86 -18.67 12.86
C THR A 289 32.91 -18.19 11.85
N SER A 290 33.68 -19.12 11.26
CA SER A 290 34.71 -18.79 10.26
C SER A 290 34.11 -18.26 8.97
N ILE A 291 33.06 -18.92 8.45
CA ILE A 291 32.35 -18.52 7.25
C ILE A 291 31.63 -17.19 7.51
N GLY A 292 30.96 -17.06 8.65
CA GLY A 292 30.23 -15.87 9.05
C GLY A 292 31.11 -14.63 9.12
N LYS A 293 32.28 -14.71 9.78
CA LYS A 293 33.26 -13.62 9.85
C LYS A 293 33.76 -13.22 8.48
N ARG A 294 34.03 -14.18 7.58
CA ARG A 294 34.48 -13.92 6.22
C ARG A 294 33.38 -13.27 5.37
N THR A 295 32.17 -13.80 5.42
CA THR A 295 31.01 -13.26 4.69
C THR A 295 30.66 -11.85 5.16
N ALA A 296 30.63 -11.62 6.48
CA ALA A 296 30.38 -10.28 7.04
C ALA A 296 31.41 -9.26 6.55
N ARG A 297 32.69 -9.62 6.52
CA ARG A 297 33.76 -8.75 6.00
C ARG A 297 33.58 -8.44 4.51
N MET A 298 33.24 -9.46 3.69
CA MET A 298 33.03 -9.29 2.25
C MET A 298 31.81 -8.42 1.93
N LEU A 299 30.75 -8.50 2.73
CA LEU A 299 29.48 -7.79 2.51
C LEU A 299 29.35 -6.47 3.30
N GLY A 300 30.38 -6.11 4.08
CA GLY A 300 30.33 -4.93 4.95
C GLY A 300 29.35 -5.04 6.11
N TYR A 301 29.07 -6.25 6.58
CA TYR A 301 28.21 -6.54 7.72
C TYR A 301 29.00 -6.63 9.02
N THR A 302 28.33 -6.39 10.14
CA THR A 302 28.86 -6.69 11.47
C THR A 302 28.62 -8.17 11.77
N PHE A 303 29.68 -8.92 12.10
CA PHE A 303 29.52 -10.30 12.56
C PHE A 303 29.15 -10.30 14.05
N MET A 304 28.16 -11.12 14.41
CA MET A 304 27.75 -11.36 15.79
C MET A 304 27.69 -12.87 16.00
N ASP A 305 28.40 -13.37 16.99
CA ASP A 305 28.22 -14.74 17.49
C ASP A 305 27.10 -14.72 18.54
N MET A 306 26.10 -15.57 18.35
CA MET A 306 24.94 -15.59 19.24
C MET A 306 25.29 -16.10 20.64
N ASP A 307 26.23 -17.04 20.74
CA ASP A 307 26.67 -17.55 22.02
C ASP A 307 27.38 -16.46 22.83
N ASP A 308 28.35 -15.77 22.23
CA ASP A 308 29.02 -14.60 22.84
C ASP A 308 28.03 -13.49 23.24
N TYR A 309 27.01 -13.28 22.42
CA TYR A 309 26.01 -12.23 22.67
C TYR A 309 25.11 -12.57 23.86
N VAL A 310 24.65 -13.84 23.95
CA VAL A 310 23.81 -14.33 25.06
C VAL A 310 24.59 -14.29 26.38
N GLU A 311 25.84 -14.76 26.40
CA GLU A 311 26.69 -14.71 27.60
C GLU A 311 26.91 -13.29 28.10
N LYS A 312 27.15 -12.36 27.18
CA LYS A 312 27.29 -10.95 27.51
C LYS A 312 26.03 -10.32 28.11
N LEU A 313 24.84 -10.67 27.57
CA LEU A 313 23.56 -10.18 28.08
C LEU A 313 23.23 -10.81 29.44
N ALA A 314 23.49 -12.08 29.62
CA ALA A 314 23.17 -12.83 30.84
C ALA A 314 24.18 -12.60 31.97
N GLY A 315 25.37 -12.08 31.63
CA GLY A 315 26.49 -11.94 32.59
C GLY A 315 27.09 -13.25 33.08
N GLN A 316 26.76 -14.35 32.42
CA GLN A 316 27.25 -15.71 32.78
C GLN A 316 27.38 -16.60 31.55
N SER A 317 28.15 -17.69 31.63
CA SER A 317 28.37 -18.59 30.51
C SER A 317 27.12 -19.40 30.14
N ILE A 318 27.02 -19.81 28.86
CA ILE A 318 25.90 -20.64 28.39
C ILE A 318 25.72 -21.92 29.22
N PRO A 319 26.74 -22.69 29.58
CA PRO A 319 26.57 -23.82 30.49
C PRO A 319 25.93 -23.46 31.83
N ALA A 320 26.33 -22.32 32.43
CA ALA A 320 25.76 -21.84 33.68
C ALA A 320 24.30 -21.34 33.58
N LEU A 321 23.81 -21.09 32.38
CA LEU A 321 22.40 -20.76 32.15
C LEU A 321 21.46 -21.96 32.13
N PHE A 322 22.03 -23.17 32.00
CA PHE A 322 21.30 -24.44 31.96
C PHE A 322 21.44 -25.25 33.26
N GLU A 323 22.22 -24.77 34.23
CA GLU A 323 22.29 -25.28 35.62
C GLU A 323 21.29 -24.53 36.52
#